data_6e66f57ddbb16fc9efebaa5424a177a5
#
_entry.id   6e66f57ddbb16fc9efebaa5424a177a5
#
_cell.length_a   1.000
_cell.length_b   1.000
_cell.length_c   1.000
_cell.angle_alpha   90.00
_cell.angle_beta   90.00
_cell.angle_gamma   90.00
#
_symmetry.space_group_name_H-M   'P 1'
#
loop_
_entity.id
_entity.type
_entity.pdbx_description
1 polymer ?
#
loop_
_entity_poly.entity_id
_entity_poly.type
_entity_poly.pdbx_seq_one_letter_code
_entity_poly.pdbx_strand_id
1 'polypeptide(L)'
;MVIQKEVEGTYFDSAFQTGSASLMTLNQYIGKVKSGEYARPIAYLRGLIKAGKKDEADAYKKKLPLYVAGGVMEGGRKLEHMARYSACIVIDIDDSPIPVLELLRRAAEFPYVKAGHVSPSGTGVKLFIMVDSDLKNHNLAFEIVKHRVEVDLPGVKVDISGKDPNRGCFAGHDPNAFYKEESEAIEIPVADPEPQAASGHSSGSVCSGTRLSNYIDKYEQSNTFVAGNRHSYLVKLSSVLNNAGFSLYDAVSECVRRYGSADFPAAEVET
;
A
#
# COMPACT_ATOMS: atom_id res chain seq x y z
N MET A 1 -13.65 11.15 2.03
CA MET A 1 -13.65 12.41 1.22
C MET A 1 -13.52 12.04 -0.25
N VAL A 2 -14.43 12.55 -1.13
CA VAL A 2 -14.32 12.33 -2.59
C VAL A 2 -13.21 13.23 -3.14
N ILE A 3 -12.26 12.64 -3.85
CA ILE A 3 -11.13 13.35 -4.47
C ILE A 3 -11.33 13.40 -5.98
N GLN A 4 -11.42 14.60 -6.52
CA GLN A 4 -11.37 14.86 -7.97
C GLN A 4 -9.94 15.18 -8.46
N LYS A 5 -8.95 15.10 -7.58
CA LYS A 5 -7.57 15.47 -7.89
C LYS A 5 -6.98 14.50 -8.91
N GLU A 6 -6.44 15.04 -9.99
CA GLU A 6 -5.62 14.28 -10.94
C GLU A 6 -4.31 13.83 -10.26
N VAL A 7 -3.97 12.56 -10.43
CA VAL A 7 -2.75 11.98 -9.86
C VAL A 7 -1.60 12.22 -10.80
N GLU A 8 -0.65 13.05 -10.41
CA GLU A 8 0.59 13.26 -11.15
C GLU A 8 1.68 12.32 -10.64
N GLY A 9 2.33 11.67 -11.56
CA GLY A 9 3.44 10.77 -11.29
C GLY A 9 4.55 10.94 -12.32
N THR A 10 5.50 10.03 -12.33
CA THR A 10 6.65 10.09 -13.20
C THR A 10 6.74 8.86 -14.07
N TYR A 11 6.87 9.09 -15.39
CA TYR A 11 7.02 8.05 -16.38
C TYR A 11 8.47 7.95 -16.83
N PHE A 12 8.97 6.72 -16.92
CA PHE A 12 10.30 6.35 -17.42
C PHE A 12 10.17 5.36 -18.57
N ASP A 13 10.93 5.52 -19.63
CA ASP A 13 10.88 4.64 -20.79
C ASP A 13 11.40 3.22 -20.53
N SER A 14 12.15 3.04 -19.45
CA SER A 14 12.61 1.72 -19.00
C SER A 14 13.13 1.76 -17.56
N ALA A 15 13.33 0.59 -16.95
CA ALA A 15 13.97 0.50 -15.63
C ALA A 15 15.44 0.94 -15.62
N PHE A 16 16.10 0.98 -16.78
CA PHE A 16 17.49 1.40 -16.90
C PHE A 16 17.64 2.92 -17.02
N GLN A 17 16.57 3.62 -17.39
CA GLN A 17 16.57 5.06 -17.53
C GLN A 17 16.31 5.71 -16.18
N THR A 18 17.28 6.43 -15.66
CA THR A 18 17.20 7.09 -14.37
C THR A 18 17.22 8.62 -14.45
N GLY A 19 17.61 9.19 -15.59
CA GLY A 19 17.88 10.64 -15.73
C GLY A 19 16.85 11.44 -16.51
N SER A 20 16.14 10.85 -17.48
CA SER A 20 15.09 11.53 -18.25
C SER A 20 13.74 10.93 -17.92
N ALA A 21 13.03 11.62 -17.04
CA ALA A 21 11.68 11.26 -16.65
C ALA A 21 10.71 12.31 -17.20
N SER A 22 9.53 11.90 -17.58
CA SER A 22 8.46 12.82 -17.95
C SER A 22 7.35 12.83 -16.91
N LEU A 23 6.84 14.01 -16.61
CA LEU A 23 5.61 14.17 -15.85
C LEU A 23 4.47 13.54 -16.65
N MET A 24 3.68 12.72 -16.00
CA MET A 24 2.51 12.05 -16.60
C MET A 24 1.42 11.91 -15.56
N THR A 25 0.17 12.13 -15.96
CA THR A 25 -0.93 11.87 -15.06
C THR A 25 -1.33 10.39 -15.09
N LEU A 26 -1.97 9.92 -14.02
CA LEU A 26 -2.44 8.52 -13.95
C LEU A 26 -3.43 8.21 -15.09
N ASN A 27 -4.32 9.18 -15.42
CA ASN A 27 -5.25 9.02 -16.54
C ASN A 27 -4.52 8.81 -17.87
N GLN A 28 -3.49 9.61 -18.14
CA GLN A 28 -2.65 9.45 -19.34
C GLN A 28 -1.94 8.10 -19.38
N TYR A 29 -1.39 7.66 -18.22
CA TYR A 29 -0.74 6.35 -18.12
C TYR A 29 -1.74 5.20 -18.39
N ILE A 30 -2.91 5.22 -17.76
CA ILE A 30 -3.96 4.20 -18.00
C ILE A 30 -4.45 4.25 -19.46
N GLY A 31 -4.55 5.44 -20.05
CA GLY A 31 -4.84 5.61 -21.48
C GLY A 31 -3.86 4.87 -22.37
N LYS A 32 -2.55 4.98 -22.10
CA LYS A 32 -1.49 4.23 -22.84
C LYS A 32 -1.61 2.71 -22.63
N VAL A 33 -1.87 2.24 -21.42
CA VAL A 33 -2.09 0.81 -21.11
C VAL A 33 -3.27 0.26 -21.91
N LYS A 34 -4.33 1.05 -22.03
CA LYS A 34 -5.59 0.67 -22.70
C LYS A 34 -5.51 0.75 -24.22
N SER A 35 -4.80 1.73 -24.75
CA SER A 35 -4.75 2.05 -26.21
C SER A 35 -4.09 0.98 -27.07
N GLY A 36 -3.34 0.05 -26.45
CA GLY A 36 -2.55 -0.94 -27.20
C GLY A 36 -1.14 -0.48 -27.55
N GLU A 37 -0.70 0.69 -27.09
CA GLU A 37 0.69 1.17 -27.28
C GLU A 37 1.73 0.12 -26.85
N TYR A 38 1.44 -0.61 -25.79
CA TYR A 38 2.32 -1.66 -25.26
C TYR A 38 1.95 -3.09 -25.71
N ALA A 39 1.00 -3.26 -26.64
CA ALA A 39 0.48 -4.59 -27.00
C ALA A 39 1.59 -5.55 -27.47
N ARG A 40 2.48 -5.07 -28.39
CA ARG A 40 3.57 -5.90 -28.94
C ARG A 40 4.60 -6.31 -27.87
N PRO A 41 5.20 -5.38 -27.09
CA PRO A 41 6.16 -5.74 -26.06
C PRO A 41 5.55 -6.62 -24.97
N ILE A 42 4.28 -6.41 -24.58
CA ILE A 42 3.60 -7.23 -23.60
C ILE A 42 3.28 -8.64 -24.15
N ALA A 43 2.86 -8.76 -25.40
CA ALA A 43 2.67 -10.06 -26.03
C ALA A 43 3.98 -10.87 -26.09
N TYR A 44 5.10 -10.22 -26.40
CA TYR A 44 6.42 -10.85 -26.40
C TYR A 44 6.81 -11.33 -24.99
N LEU A 45 6.67 -10.47 -23.96
CA LEU A 45 6.94 -10.83 -22.57
C LEU A 45 6.12 -12.05 -22.14
N ARG A 46 4.80 -12.03 -22.41
CA ARG A 46 3.90 -13.14 -22.06
C ARG A 46 4.26 -14.43 -22.83
N GLY A 47 4.77 -14.29 -24.06
CA GLY A 47 5.31 -15.42 -24.84
C GLY A 47 6.53 -16.06 -24.17
N LEU A 48 7.48 -15.27 -23.66
CA LEU A 48 8.63 -15.77 -22.91
C LEU A 48 8.21 -16.50 -21.63
N ILE A 49 7.27 -15.91 -20.87
CA ILE A 49 6.73 -16.52 -19.64
C ILE A 49 6.07 -17.87 -19.97
N LYS A 50 5.21 -17.91 -20.98
CA LYS A 50 4.54 -19.14 -21.43
C LYS A 50 5.54 -20.22 -21.88
N ALA A 51 6.65 -19.83 -22.46
CA ALA A 51 7.74 -20.74 -22.89
C ALA A 51 8.64 -21.18 -21.72
N GLY A 52 8.37 -20.75 -20.47
CA GLY A 52 9.18 -21.09 -19.29
C GLY A 52 10.54 -20.36 -19.23
N LYS A 53 10.78 -19.34 -20.08
CA LYS A 53 12.02 -18.58 -20.17
C LYS A 53 12.07 -17.46 -19.15
N LYS A 54 12.11 -17.80 -17.87
CA LYS A 54 11.99 -16.86 -16.75
C LYS A 54 13.06 -15.76 -16.79
N ASP A 55 14.34 -16.14 -16.92
CA ASP A 55 15.45 -15.17 -16.92
C ASP A 55 15.36 -14.17 -18.08
N GLU A 56 14.97 -14.66 -19.28
CA GLU A 56 14.76 -13.81 -20.44
C GLU A 56 13.55 -12.88 -20.23
N ALA A 57 12.47 -13.38 -19.63
CA ALA A 57 11.29 -12.59 -19.31
C ALA A 57 11.60 -11.48 -18.30
N ASP A 58 12.35 -11.79 -17.23
CA ASP A 58 12.75 -10.84 -16.19
C ASP A 58 13.69 -9.75 -16.76
N ALA A 59 14.64 -10.15 -17.60
CA ALA A 59 15.51 -9.22 -18.31
C ALA A 59 14.72 -8.33 -19.29
N TYR A 60 13.74 -8.89 -19.98
CA TYR A 60 12.90 -8.14 -20.92
C TYR A 60 11.96 -7.18 -20.20
N LYS A 61 11.35 -7.61 -19.08
CA LYS A 61 10.47 -6.77 -18.25
C LYS A 61 11.14 -5.45 -17.85
N LYS A 62 12.45 -5.46 -17.57
CA LYS A 62 13.23 -4.26 -17.24
C LYS A 62 13.37 -3.25 -18.39
N LYS A 63 13.11 -3.67 -19.63
CA LYS A 63 13.08 -2.78 -20.81
C LYS A 63 11.73 -2.12 -21.01
N LEU A 64 10.68 -2.58 -20.33
CA LEU A 64 9.37 -1.96 -20.41
C LEU A 64 9.36 -0.59 -19.73
N PRO A 65 8.52 0.33 -20.22
CA PRO A 65 8.23 1.56 -19.51
C PRO A 65 7.69 1.29 -18.11
N LEU A 66 7.91 2.24 -17.23
CA LEU A 66 7.37 2.18 -15.88
C LEU A 66 6.86 3.55 -15.42
N TYR A 67 5.85 3.50 -14.55
CA TYR A 67 5.21 4.66 -13.97
C TYR A 67 5.34 4.66 -12.46
N VAL A 68 5.83 5.73 -11.87
CA VAL A 68 5.90 5.95 -10.43
C VAL A 68 4.70 6.79 -10.04
N ALA A 69 3.64 6.14 -9.55
CA ALA A 69 2.40 6.82 -9.17
C ALA A 69 2.49 7.53 -7.82
N GLY A 70 3.38 7.09 -6.93
CA GLY A 70 3.52 7.67 -5.59
C GLY A 70 4.07 9.10 -5.57
N GLY A 71 4.63 9.60 -6.69
CA GLY A 71 5.10 10.97 -6.74
C GLY A 71 5.81 11.40 -8.01
N VAL A 72 6.09 12.70 -8.06
CA VAL A 72 6.91 13.33 -9.09
C VAL A 72 8.37 13.23 -8.69
N MET A 73 9.17 12.61 -9.57
CA MET A 73 10.60 12.37 -9.37
C MET A 73 11.41 13.35 -10.23
N GLU A 74 12.47 13.94 -9.67
CA GLU A 74 13.38 14.84 -10.37
C GLU A 74 14.82 14.36 -10.23
N GLY A 75 15.52 14.14 -11.35
CA GLY A 75 16.92 13.74 -11.35
C GLY A 75 17.20 12.25 -11.08
N GLY A 76 16.17 11.43 -10.81
CA GLY A 76 16.36 10.00 -10.59
C GLY A 76 15.13 9.32 -10.00
N ARG A 77 15.28 8.02 -9.64
CA ARG A 77 14.17 7.22 -9.06
C ARG A 77 14.34 6.88 -7.58
N LYS A 78 15.41 7.30 -6.93
CA LYS A 78 15.55 7.10 -5.50
C LYS A 78 14.59 8.02 -4.74
N LEU A 79 14.23 7.64 -3.51
CA LEU A 79 13.31 8.42 -2.69
C LEU A 79 13.76 9.89 -2.49
N GLU A 80 15.08 10.11 -2.39
CA GLU A 80 15.68 11.45 -2.28
C GLU A 80 15.38 12.38 -3.47
N HIS A 81 14.97 11.80 -4.62
CA HIS A 81 14.59 12.54 -5.83
C HIS A 81 13.08 12.82 -5.92
N MET A 82 12.30 12.47 -4.89
CA MET A 82 10.88 12.75 -4.88
C MET A 82 10.62 14.22 -4.58
N ALA A 83 10.35 15.00 -5.62
CA ALA A 83 10.05 16.43 -5.52
C ALA A 83 8.63 16.69 -4.96
N ARG A 84 7.66 15.78 -5.23
CA ARG A 84 6.28 15.90 -4.77
C ARG A 84 5.64 14.53 -4.59
N TYR A 85 5.05 14.32 -3.44
CA TYR A 85 4.27 13.13 -3.12
C TYR A 85 2.85 13.25 -3.67
N SER A 86 2.33 12.19 -4.29
CA SER A 86 1.01 12.18 -4.95
C SER A 86 -0.10 11.62 -4.08
N ALA A 87 0.22 11.05 -2.93
CA ALA A 87 -0.73 10.34 -2.06
C ALA A 87 -1.48 9.20 -2.79
N CYS A 88 -0.78 8.51 -3.69
CA CYS A 88 -1.29 7.37 -4.43
C CYS A 88 -0.48 6.13 -4.07
N ILE A 89 -1.17 5.11 -3.55
CA ILE A 89 -0.62 3.80 -3.23
C ILE A 89 -0.85 2.87 -4.42
N VAL A 90 0.21 2.16 -4.84
CA VAL A 90 0.09 1.11 -5.85
C VAL A 90 0.05 -0.24 -5.15
N ILE A 91 -1.02 -0.98 -5.35
CA ILE A 91 -1.20 -2.35 -4.85
C ILE A 91 -0.98 -3.32 -6.00
N ASP A 92 -0.07 -4.25 -5.79
CA ASP A 92 0.23 -5.35 -6.72
C ASP A 92 -0.34 -6.65 -6.16
N ILE A 93 -1.18 -7.32 -6.94
CA ILE A 93 -1.80 -8.59 -6.56
C ILE A 93 -1.40 -9.62 -7.61
N ASP A 94 -0.50 -10.50 -7.23
CA ASP A 94 -0.07 -11.64 -8.03
C ASP A 94 -0.69 -12.93 -7.48
N ASP A 95 -0.77 -13.96 -8.31
CA ASP A 95 -1.20 -15.34 -7.92
C ASP A 95 -2.54 -15.40 -7.15
N SER A 96 -3.53 -14.61 -7.56
CA SER A 96 -4.85 -14.59 -6.96
C SER A 96 -5.65 -15.87 -7.30
N PRO A 97 -6.43 -16.42 -6.34
CA PRO A 97 -7.38 -17.51 -6.63
C PRO A 97 -8.56 -17.03 -7.49
N ILE A 98 -8.78 -15.70 -7.58
CA ILE A 98 -9.80 -15.09 -8.42
C ILE A 98 -9.23 -14.90 -9.83
N PRO A 99 -9.93 -15.30 -10.90
CA PRO A 99 -9.49 -15.01 -12.28
C PRO A 99 -9.19 -13.53 -12.49
N VAL A 100 -8.06 -13.22 -13.15
CA VAL A 100 -7.49 -11.86 -13.24
C VAL A 100 -8.50 -10.81 -13.72
N LEU A 101 -9.29 -11.10 -14.76
CA LEU A 101 -10.31 -10.15 -15.27
C LEU A 101 -11.47 -9.96 -14.30
N GLU A 102 -11.86 -11.00 -13.57
CA GLU A 102 -12.89 -10.90 -12.54
C GLU A 102 -12.37 -10.13 -11.32
N LEU A 103 -11.10 -10.36 -10.95
CA LEU A 103 -10.43 -9.60 -9.88
C LEU A 103 -10.40 -8.10 -10.22
N LEU A 104 -10.02 -7.75 -11.46
CA LEU A 104 -9.99 -6.37 -11.93
C LEU A 104 -11.41 -5.74 -11.91
N ARG A 105 -12.42 -6.50 -12.36
CA ARG A 105 -13.81 -6.05 -12.36
C ARG A 105 -14.31 -5.79 -10.94
N ARG A 106 -14.07 -6.70 -9.99
CA ARG A 106 -14.46 -6.51 -8.58
C ARG A 106 -13.74 -5.31 -7.96
N ALA A 107 -12.45 -5.18 -8.22
CA ALA A 107 -11.67 -4.04 -7.73
C ALA A 107 -12.22 -2.70 -8.26
N ALA A 108 -12.73 -2.68 -9.49
CA ALA A 108 -13.35 -1.48 -10.07
C ALA A 108 -14.66 -1.05 -9.37
N GLU A 109 -15.32 -1.93 -8.62
CA GLU A 109 -16.54 -1.60 -7.87
C GLU A 109 -16.25 -0.82 -6.57
N PHE A 110 -15.05 -0.93 -6.01
CA PHE A 110 -14.70 -0.24 -4.78
C PHE A 110 -14.49 1.27 -5.00
N PRO A 111 -15.15 2.15 -4.22
CA PRO A 111 -15.10 3.60 -4.44
C PRO A 111 -13.69 4.18 -4.24
N TYR A 112 -12.85 3.55 -3.42
CA TYR A 112 -11.49 3.99 -3.11
C TYR A 112 -10.45 3.59 -4.18
N VAL A 113 -10.77 2.68 -5.10
CA VAL A 113 -9.86 2.30 -6.19
C VAL A 113 -10.01 3.28 -7.33
N LYS A 114 -9.00 4.11 -7.57
CA LYS A 114 -8.96 5.16 -8.60
C LYS A 114 -8.77 4.60 -10.00
N ALA A 115 -7.87 3.62 -10.14
CA ALA A 115 -7.54 3.01 -11.41
C ALA A 115 -7.04 1.58 -11.24
N GLY A 116 -7.05 0.79 -12.31
CA GLY A 116 -6.46 -0.54 -12.30
C GLY A 116 -6.24 -1.12 -13.67
N HIS A 117 -5.30 -2.05 -13.77
CA HIS A 117 -5.02 -2.80 -15.00
C HIS A 117 -4.38 -4.16 -14.70
N VAL A 118 -4.45 -5.07 -15.66
CA VAL A 118 -3.75 -6.35 -15.60
C VAL A 118 -2.24 -6.14 -15.66
N SER A 119 -1.50 -6.88 -14.83
CA SER A 119 -0.04 -6.81 -14.75
C SER A 119 0.62 -7.17 -16.09
N PRO A 120 1.90 -6.78 -16.32
CA PRO A 120 2.62 -7.13 -17.56
C PRO A 120 2.66 -8.65 -17.83
N SER A 121 2.81 -9.47 -16.77
CA SER A 121 2.80 -10.94 -16.88
C SER A 121 1.44 -11.50 -17.33
N GLY A 122 0.35 -10.81 -17.03
CA GLY A 122 -1.01 -11.27 -17.29
C GLY A 122 -1.60 -12.13 -16.19
N THR A 123 -0.88 -12.37 -15.09
CA THR A 123 -1.29 -13.25 -13.98
C THR A 123 -1.79 -12.50 -12.75
N GLY A 124 -1.65 -11.19 -12.71
CA GLY A 124 -2.06 -10.35 -11.60
C GLY A 124 -2.67 -9.02 -12.03
N VAL A 125 -3.01 -8.18 -11.07
CA VAL A 125 -3.55 -6.84 -11.28
C VAL A 125 -2.76 -5.80 -10.51
N LYS A 126 -2.77 -4.57 -11.00
CA LYS A 126 -2.23 -3.40 -10.33
C LYS A 126 -3.35 -2.42 -10.09
N LEU A 127 -3.51 -2.00 -8.84
CA LEU A 127 -4.54 -1.09 -8.40
C LEU A 127 -3.89 0.20 -7.89
N PHE A 128 -4.50 1.33 -8.20
CA PHE A 128 -4.06 2.67 -7.80
C PHE A 128 -5.11 3.24 -6.85
N ILE A 129 -4.70 3.50 -5.61
CA ILE A 129 -5.59 3.84 -4.51
C ILE A 129 -5.16 5.16 -3.90
N MET A 130 -6.10 6.10 -3.77
CA MET A 130 -5.84 7.38 -3.15
C MET A 130 -5.92 7.28 -1.64
N VAL A 131 -5.00 7.97 -0.96
CA VAL A 131 -4.99 8.07 0.49
C VAL A 131 -4.95 9.54 0.92
N ASP A 132 -5.49 9.83 2.07
CA ASP A 132 -5.31 11.13 2.74
C ASP A 132 -4.11 11.00 3.69
N SER A 133 -2.91 11.20 3.13
CA SER A 133 -1.65 11.00 3.84
C SER A 133 -0.52 11.84 3.25
N ASP A 134 0.52 12.01 4.03
CA ASP A 134 1.79 12.59 3.59
C ASP A 134 2.86 11.49 3.37
N LEU A 135 4.03 11.91 2.84
CA LEU A 135 5.14 10.99 2.56
C LEU A 135 5.68 10.29 3.83
N LYS A 136 5.62 10.96 4.99
CA LYS A 136 6.13 10.39 6.26
C LYS A 136 5.31 9.20 6.70
N ASN A 137 4.01 9.24 6.43
CA ASN A 137 3.05 8.20 6.79
C ASN A 137 2.81 7.18 5.68
N HIS A 138 3.57 7.22 4.57
CA HIS A 138 3.36 6.35 3.42
C HIS A 138 3.36 4.85 3.76
N ASN A 139 4.28 4.41 4.61
CA ASN A 139 4.35 3.00 5.01
C ASN A 139 3.10 2.57 5.81
N LEU A 140 2.63 3.42 6.73
CA LEU A 140 1.39 3.18 7.46
C LEU A 140 0.20 3.16 6.49
N ALA A 141 0.15 4.11 5.55
CA ALA A 141 -0.88 4.16 4.52
C ALA A 141 -0.89 2.88 3.67
N PHE A 142 0.29 2.39 3.27
CA PHE A 142 0.40 1.14 2.52
C PHE A 142 -0.17 -0.06 3.29
N GLU A 143 0.16 -0.22 4.57
CA GLU A 143 -0.35 -1.34 5.38
C GLU A 143 -1.87 -1.26 5.58
N ILE A 144 -2.43 -0.06 5.78
CA ILE A 144 -3.88 0.15 5.90
C ILE A 144 -4.58 -0.19 4.58
N VAL A 145 -4.06 0.29 3.46
CA VAL A 145 -4.61 0.02 2.12
C VAL A 145 -4.52 -1.47 1.79
N LYS A 146 -3.37 -2.10 2.05
CA LYS A 146 -3.17 -3.54 1.88
C LYS A 146 -4.22 -4.33 2.67
N HIS A 147 -4.35 -4.05 3.97
CA HIS A 147 -5.33 -4.72 4.82
C HIS A 147 -6.76 -4.53 4.28
N ARG A 148 -7.12 -3.30 3.89
CA ARG A 148 -8.43 -3.00 3.32
C ARG A 148 -8.71 -3.82 2.06
N VAL A 149 -7.77 -3.90 1.12
CA VAL A 149 -7.89 -4.68 -0.12
C VAL A 149 -8.02 -6.18 0.18
N GLU A 150 -7.24 -6.71 1.13
CA GLU A 150 -7.30 -8.13 1.50
C GLU A 150 -8.61 -8.51 2.21
N VAL A 151 -9.23 -7.58 2.93
CA VAL A 151 -10.57 -7.76 3.54
C VAL A 151 -11.67 -7.72 2.48
N ASP A 152 -11.61 -6.75 1.57
CA ASP A 152 -12.65 -6.54 0.55
C ASP A 152 -12.57 -7.58 -0.59
N LEU A 153 -11.39 -8.22 -0.78
CA LEU A 153 -11.13 -9.29 -1.75
C LEU A 153 -10.62 -10.56 -1.03
N PRO A 154 -11.51 -11.33 -0.38
CA PRO A 154 -11.11 -12.50 0.40
C PRO A 154 -10.30 -13.51 -0.42
N GLY A 155 -9.19 -13.98 0.16
CA GLY A 155 -8.27 -14.93 -0.47
C GLY A 155 -7.18 -14.29 -1.34
N VAL A 156 -7.23 -12.98 -1.56
CA VAL A 156 -6.18 -12.21 -2.22
C VAL A 156 -5.06 -11.90 -1.24
N LYS A 157 -3.82 -11.91 -1.74
CA LYS A 157 -2.63 -11.43 -1.02
C LYS A 157 -1.97 -10.30 -1.80
N VAL A 158 -1.65 -9.23 -1.11
CA VAL A 158 -0.94 -8.07 -1.68
C VAL A 158 0.55 -8.31 -1.59
N ASP A 159 1.28 -8.03 -2.68
CA ASP A 159 2.75 -8.07 -2.69
C ASP A 159 3.33 -6.88 -1.90
N ILE A 160 4.00 -7.18 -0.79
CA ILE A 160 4.65 -6.18 0.08
C ILE A 160 5.88 -5.52 -0.57
N SER A 161 6.43 -6.08 -1.65
CA SER A 161 7.57 -5.47 -2.35
C SER A 161 7.23 -4.11 -2.98
N GLY A 162 5.95 -3.80 -3.12
CA GLY A 162 5.43 -2.54 -3.65
C GLY A 162 5.33 -1.38 -2.66
N LYS A 163 5.73 -1.56 -1.39
CA LYS A 163 5.50 -0.60 -0.30
C LYS A 163 6.21 0.75 -0.43
N ASP A 164 7.26 0.85 -1.26
CA ASP A 164 8.02 2.09 -1.36
C ASP A 164 7.32 3.12 -2.27
N PRO A 165 7.22 4.41 -1.88
CA PRO A 165 6.50 5.43 -2.64
C PRO A 165 7.10 5.71 -4.02
N ASN A 166 8.40 5.45 -4.20
CA ASN A 166 9.11 5.58 -5.47
C ASN A 166 9.12 4.28 -6.30
N ARG A 167 8.31 3.28 -5.92
CA ARG A 167 8.22 2.02 -6.67
C ARG A 167 7.62 2.25 -8.05
N GLY A 168 8.35 1.78 -9.08
CA GLY A 168 7.87 1.82 -10.46
C GLY A 168 6.93 0.67 -10.76
N CYS A 169 5.77 1.00 -11.32
CA CYS A 169 4.80 0.06 -11.87
C CYS A 169 5.11 -0.12 -13.36
N PHE A 170 5.57 -1.31 -13.78
CA PHE A 170 5.79 -1.60 -15.20
C PHE A 170 4.51 -1.54 -16.01
N ALA A 171 4.58 -0.91 -17.18
CA ALA A 171 3.45 -0.80 -18.09
C ALA A 171 2.94 -2.17 -18.55
N GLY A 172 1.61 -2.32 -18.51
CA GLY A 172 0.90 -3.47 -19.02
C GLY A 172 0.23 -3.16 -20.37
N HIS A 173 -0.44 -4.15 -20.95
CA HIS A 173 -1.43 -3.95 -22.00
C HIS A 173 -2.73 -4.62 -21.57
N ASP A 174 -3.76 -3.81 -21.42
CA ASP A 174 -5.07 -4.25 -20.94
C ASP A 174 -6.19 -3.36 -21.49
N PRO A 175 -6.96 -3.85 -22.48
CA PRO A 175 -8.14 -3.12 -22.97
C PRO A 175 -9.22 -2.87 -21.93
N ASN A 176 -9.25 -3.67 -20.81
CA ASN A 176 -10.18 -3.53 -19.72
C ASN A 176 -9.67 -2.63 -18.58
N ALA A 177 -8.47 -2.05 -18.74
CA ALA A 177 -7.96 -1.08 -17.77
C ALA A 177 -8.99 0.03 -17.53
N PHE A 178 -9.11 0.48 -16.29
CA PHE A 178 -10.07 1.52 -15.93
C PHE A 178 -9.42 2.67 -15.18
N TYR A 179 -10.02 3.84 -15.31
CA TYR A 179 -9.74 5.05 -14.53
C TYR A 179 -11.05 5.70 -14.14
N LYS A 180 -11.16 6.16 -12.92
CA LYS A 180 -12.31 6.90 -12.41
C LYS A 180 -11.95 8.37 -12.22
N GLU A 181 -12.77 9.28 -12.72
CA GLU A 181 -12.60 10.72 -12.50
C GLU A 181 -12.73 11.08 -11.01
N GLU A 182 -13.62 10.39 -10.32
CA GLU A 182 -13.84 10.54 -8.88
C GLU A 182 -13.50 9.23 -8.15
N SER A 183 -12.89 9.34 -6.99
CA SER A 183 -12.65 8.23 -6.08
C SER A 183 -12.62 8.73 -4.64
N GLU A 184 -12.87 7.85 -3.70
CA GLU A 184 -12.70 8.16 -2.29
C GLU A 184 -11.22 7.97 -1.90
N ALA A 185 -10.70 8.86 -1.05
CA ALA A 185 -9.42 8.59 -0.39
C ALA A 185 -9.65 7.76 0.87
N ILE A 186 -8.79 6.78 1.09
CA ILE A 186 -8.71 6.10 2.38
C ILE A 186 -8.07 7.07 3.37
N GLU A 187 -8.79 7.40 4.43
CA GLU A 187 -8.29 8.23 5.51
C GLU A 187 -7.23 7.45 6.29
N ILE A 188 -6.06 8.07 6.46
CA ILE A 188 -4.98 7.52 7.24
C ILE A 188 -4.94 8.25 8.58
N PRO A 189 -5.08 7.54 9.71
CA PRO A 189 -4.98 8.17 11.02
C PRO A 189 -3.61 8.85 11.14
N VAL A 190 -3.60 10.17 11.19
CA VAL A 190 -2.39 10.93 11.52
C VAL A 190 -2.27 10.87 13.05
N ALA A 191 -1.15 10.39 13.56
CA ALA A 191 -0.82 10.63 14.95
C ALA A 191 -0.77 12.15 15.14
N ASP A 192 -1.59 12.69 16.04
CA ASP A 192 -1.52 14.10 16.38
C ASP A 192 -0.05 14.46 16.66
N PRO A 193 0.45 15.58 16.13
CA PRO A 193 1.80 16.05 16.46
C PRO A 193 1.87 16.14 17.98
N GLU A 194 2.88 15.50 18.60
CA GLU A 194 3.12 15.64 20.02
C GLU A 194 3.01 17.13 20.40
N PRO A 195 2.20 17.50 21.39
CA PRO A 195 2.15 18.87 21.83
C PRO A 195 3.58 19.24 22.27
N GLN A 196 4.17 20.20 21.56
CA GLN A 196 5.47 20.76 21.92
C GLN A 196 5.42 21.03 23.41
N ALA A 197 6.33 20.43 24.15
CA ALA A 197 6.43 20.56 25.60
C ALA A 197 6.51 22.03 25.99
N ALA A 198 5.38 22.61 26.30
CA ALA A 198 5.33 23.83 27.07
C ALA A 198 5.83 23.46 28.47
N SER A 199 6.98 23.95 28.82
CA SER A 199 7.55 23.86 30.17
C SER A 199 6.57 24.40 31.20
N GLY A 200 5.85 23.47 31.84
CA GLY A 200 4.87 23.78 32.87
C GLY A 200 4.53 22.52 33.65
N HIS A 201 5.12 22.38 34.82
CA HIS A 201 4.79 21.34 35.79
C HIS A 201 3.31 21.39 36.14
N SER A 202 2.57 20.33 35.85
CA SER A 202 1.41 19.97 36.68
C SER A 202 1.15 18.46 36.60
N SER A 203 1.20 17.83 37.75
CA SER A 203 0.83 16.49 38.11
C SER A 203 -0.57 16.10 37.63
N GLY A 204 -0.70 15.01 36.81
CA GLY A 204 -1.98 14.51 36.36
C GLY A 204 -1.92 13.30 35.42
N SER A 205 -1.04 12.34 35.66
CA SER A 205 -0.86 11.18 34.76
C SER A 205 -1.25 9.84 35.42
N VAL A 206 -2.43 9.72 36.02
CA VAL A 206 -2.90 8.43 36.61
C VAL A 206 -4.08 7.82 35.85
N CYS A 207 -4.74 8.53 34.94
CA CYS A 207 -5.98 8.04 34.29
C CYS A 207 -5.77 7.31 32.94
N SER A 208 -4.65 7.49 32.24
CA SER A 208 -4.43 6.91 30.91
C SER A 208 -4.19 5.39 30.95
N GLY A 209 -3.33 4.92 31.85
CA GLY A 209 -2.99 3.51 31.97
C GLY A 209 -4.18 2.61 32.34
N THR A 210 -5.06 3.06 33.23
CA THR A 210 -6.26 2.30 33.62
C THR A 210 -7.28 2.18 32.48
N ARG A 211 -7.43 3.23 31.68
CA ARG A 211 -8.34 3.23 30.52
C ARG A 211 -7.85 2.27 29.44
N LEU A 212 -6.56 2.30 29.10
CA LEU A 212 -5.94 1.41 28.15
C LEU A 212 -6.05 -0.05 28.58
N SER A 213 -5.72 -0.36 29.84
CA SER A 213 -5.85 -1.69 30.41
C SER A 213 -7.27 -2.23 30.28
N ASN A 214 -8.29 -1.44 30.64
CA ASN A 214 -9.69 -1.84 30.52
C ASN A 214 -10.12 -2.12 29.05
N TYR A 215 -9.58 -1.40 28.08
CA TYR A 215 -9.84 -1.66 26.67
C TYR A 215 -9.27 -3.00 26.23
N ILE A 216 -8.04 -3.32 26.64
CA ILE A 216 -7.41 -4.59 26.34
C ILE A 216 -8.16 -5.74 27.04
N ASP A 217 -8.52 -5.58 28.32
CA ASP A 217 -9.31 -6.58 29.07
C ASP A 217 -10.64 -6.90 28.36
N LYS A 218 -11.31 -5.88 27.83
CA LYS A 218 -12.54 -6.06 27.06
C LYS A 218 -12.29 -6.80 25.73
N TYR A 219 -11.19 -6.51 25.07
CA TYR A 219 -10.81 -7.20 23.84
C TYR A 219 -10.49 -8.68 24.09
N GLU A 220 -9.80 -9.00 25.19
CA GLU A 220 -9.46 -10.36 25.63
C GLU A 220 -10.68 -11.23 25.92
N GLN A 221 -11.81 -10.64 26.35
CA GLN A 221 -13.06 -11.39 26.58
C GLN A 221 -13.59 -12.09 25.31
N SER A 222 -13.29 -11.55 24.13
CA SER A 222 -13.77 -12.07 22.85
C SER A 222 -12.67 -12.62 21.95
N ASN A 223 -11.40 -12.51 22.35
CA ASN A 223 -10.24 -12.88 21.54
C ASN A 223 -9.18 -13.54 22.40
N THR A 224 -8.57 -14.63 21.92
CA THR A 224 -7.59 -15.40 22.69
C THR A 224 -6.19 -15.24 22.09
N PHE A 225 -5.21 -14.88 22.94
CA PHE A 225 -3.80 -14.82 22.61
C PHE A 225 -3.18 -16.22 22.77
N VAL A 226 -2.94 -16.92 21.64
CA VAL A 226 -2.42 -18.30 21.63
C VAL A 226 -1.24 -18.45 20.69
N ALA A 227 -0.39 -19.45 20.95
CA ALA A 227 0.70 -19.82 20.05
C ALA A 227 0.18 -20.07 18.62
N GLY A 228 0.88 -19.52 17.63
CA GLY A 228 0.48 -19.58 16.20
C GLY A 228 -0.49 -18.48 15.74
N ASN A 229 -1.05 -17.68 16.67
CA ASN A 229 -1.95 -16.55 16.32
C ASN A 229 -1.49 -15.21 16.93
N ARG A 230 -0.33 -15.20 17.58
CA ARG A 230 0.16 -14.06 18.38
C ARG A 230 0.26 -12.78 17.56
N HIS A 231 0.92 -12.83 16.42
CA HIS A 231 1.09 -11.68 15.54
C HIS A 231 -0.25 -11.13 15.02
N SER A 232 -1.14 -11.99 14.49
CA SER A 232 -2.47 -11.57 14.04
C SER A 232 -3.34 -11.01 15.15
N TYR A 233 -3.19 -11.51 16.36
CA TYR A 233 -3.89 -11.01 17.54
C TYR A 233 -3.42 -9.58 17.87
N LEU A 234 -2.09 -9.33 17.90
CA LEU A 234 -1.54 -8.01 18.22
C LEU A 234 -1.86 -6.98 17.15
N VAL A 235 -1.81 -7.34 15.87
CA VAL A 235 -2.22 -6.45 14.76
C VAL A 235 -3.68 -6.02 14.89
N LYS A 236 -4.58 -6.94 15.22
CA LYS A 236 -5.99 -6.62 15.45
C LYS A 236 -6.19 -5.76 16.69
N LEU A 237 -5.51 -6.09 17.78
CA LEU A 237 -5.57 -5.32 19.02
C LEU A 237 -5.04 -3.90 18.81
N SER A 238 -3.91 -3.73 18.13
CA SER A 238 -3.35 -2.40 17.84
C SER A 238 -4.30 -1.54 17.01
N SER A 239 -5.01 -2.12 16.03
CA SER A 239 -6.05 -1.43 15.28
C SER A 239 -7.21 -0.97 16.18
N VAL A 240 -7.64 -1.82 17.10
CA VAL A 240 -8.72 -1.48 18.07
C VAL A 240 -8.29 -0.35 19.00
N LEU A 241 -7.06 -0.40 19.51
CA LEU A 241 -6.51 0.61 20.41
C LEU A 241 -6.30 1.95 19.69
N ASN A 242 -5.81 1.93 18.46
CA ASN A 242 -5.66 3.12 17.63
C ASN A 242 -7.02 3.77 17.35
N ASN A 243 -8.04 3.00 16.98
CA ASN A 243 -9.41 3.49 16.79
C ASN A 243 -10.03 4.06 18.08
N ALA A 244 -9.57 3.61 19.25
CA ALA A 244 -9.98 4.14 20.55
C ALA A 244 -9.20 5.39 20.97
N GLY A 245 -8.23 5.86 20.14
CA GLY A 245 -7.45 7.07 20.36
C GLY A 245 -6.31 6.92 21.37
N PHE A 246 -5.78 5.71 21.55
CA PHE A 246 -4.54 5.50 22.33
C PHE A 246 -3.32 5.76 21.47
N SER A 247 -2.26 6.32 22.08
CA SER A 247 -0.99 6.51 21.40
C SER A 247 -0.34 5.17 21.07
N LEU A 248 0.39 5.10 19.95
CA LEU A 248 1.13 3.89 19.58
C LEU A 248 2.12 3.48 20.68
N TYR A 249 2.79 4.44 21.31
CA TYR A 249 3.74 4.20 22.40
C TYR A 249 3.09 3.54 23.59
N ASP A 250 1.94 4.06 24.06
CA ASP A 250 1.21 3.47 25.20
C ASP A 250 0.69 2.07 24.86
N ALA A 251 0.14 1.90 23.66
CA ALA A 251 -0.37 0.62 23.17
C ALA A 251 0.72 -0.44 23.08
N VAL A 252 1.88 -0.13 22.46
CA VAL A 252 3.02 -1.04 22.35
C VAL A 252 3.59 -1.36 23.73
N SER A 253 3.80 -0.36 24.59
CA SER A 253 4.34 -0.56 25.94
C SER A 253 3.46 -1.51 26.77
N GLU A 254 2.15 -1.35 26.71
CA GLU A 254 1.21 -2.21 27.42
C GLU A 254 1.13 -3.61 26.80
N CYS A 255 1.19 -3.73 25.46
CA CYS A 255 1.24 -5.03 24.79
C CYS A 255 2.53 -5.79 25.12
N VAL A 256 3.69 -5.14 25.15
CA VAL A 256 4.97 -5.74 25.58
C VAL A 256 4.85 -6.22 27.04
N ARG A 257 4.28 -5.40 27.93
CA ARG A 257 4.09 -5.76 29.33
C ARG A 257 3.18 -6.98 29.51
N ARG A 258 2.11 -7.11 28.71
CA ARG A 258 1.11 -8.20 28.87
C ARG A 258 1.49 -9.48 28.15
N TYR A 259 2.04 -9.38 26.95
CA TYR A 259 2.23 -10.50 26.03
C TYR A 259 3.69 -10.86 25.80
N GLY A 260 4.65 -10.00 26.19
CA GLY A 260 6.08 -10.28 26.11
C GLY A 260 6.46 -11.46 27.02
N SER A 261 7.19 -12.43 26.47
CA SER A 261 7.68 -13.61 27.17
C SER A 261 8.99 -14.08 26.56
N ALA A 262 9.66 -15.07 27.17
CA ALA A 262 10.93 -15.61 26.66
C ALA A 262 10.79 -16.25 25.26
N ASP A 263 9.64 -16.82 24.96
CA ASP A 263 9.26 -17.44 23.67
C ASP A 263 8.48 -16.49 22.73
N PHE A 264 8.26 -15.25 23.17
CA PHE A 264 7.70 -14.16 22.35
C PHE A 264 8.30 -12.82 22.83
N PRO A 265 9.52 -12.50 22.42
CA PRO A 265 10.27 -11.35 22.94
C PRO A 265 9.65 -10.01 22.51
N ALA A 266 9.95 -8.94 23.25
CA ALA A 266 9.44 -7.59 23.01
C ALA A 266 9.62 -7.11 21.55
N ALA A 267 10.72 -7.45 20.91
CA ALA A 267 10.98 -7.11 19.51
C ALA A 267 9.96 -7.72 18.52
N GLU A 268 9.31 -8.83 18.85
CA GLU A 268 8.24 -9.42 18.05
C GLU A 268 6.87 -8.79 18.34
N VAL A 269 6.71 -8.16 19.50
CA VAL A 269 5.49 -7.41 19.85
C VAL A 269 5.47 -6.04 19.18
N GLU A 270 6.66 -5.45 18.96
CA GLU A 270 6.85 -4.12 18.36
C GLU A 270 6.79 -4.14 16.82
N THR A 271 6.80 -5.32 16.19
CA THR A 271 6.78 -5.50 14.73
C THR A 271 5.35 -5.58 14.20
#